data_3d7e0dd64a55c3d30ced310cfbba1815
#
_entry.id   3d7e0dd64a55c3d30ced310cfbba1815
#
_cell.length_a   1.000
_cell.length_b   1.000
_cell.length_c   1.000
_cell.angle_alpha   90.00
_cell.angle_beta   90.00
_cell.angle_gamma   90.00
#
_symmetry.space_group_name_H-M   'P 1'
#
loop_
_entity.id
_entity.type
_entity.pdbx_description
1 polymer ?
#
loop_
_entity_poly.entity_id
_entity_poly.type
_entity_poly.pdbx_seq_one_letter_code
_entity_poly.pdbx_strand_id
1 'polypeptide(L)'
;MTRYEKDVIAWADEQAALLRAGSFAQLDIERIILLVERAGTAEIGQFYHAMSLVLRHLLTWEHTAEGRTKKLRTLIIVRRREAIKLLRRTPSLSIWLAKATFWQDAWEGAVAERRASGKVTEPYPATCPWTPSKVLDEGFFPE
;
A
#
# COMPACT_ATOMS: atom_id res chain seq x y z
N MET A 1 6.25 30.08 -22.00
CA MET A 1 5.90 28.82 -21.33
C MET A 1 5.93 29.00 -19.82
N THR A 2 4.84 28.67 -19.18
CA THR A 2 4.75 28.70 -17.71
C THR A 2 5.60 27.59 -17.10
N ARG A 3 6.36 27.92 -16.07
CA ARG A 3 7.16 26.89 -15.37
C ARG A 3 6.32 26.21 -14.29
N TYR A 4 6.44 24.91 -14.21
CA TYR A 4 5.78 24.08 -13.20
C TYR A 4 6.00 24.59 -11.75
N GLU A 5 7.22 24.98 -11.43
CA GLU A 5 7.62 25.44 -10.09
C GLU A 5 7.01 26.80 -9.71
N LYS A 6 6.59 27.59 -10.70
CA LYS A 6 5.99 28.91 -10.48
C LYS A 6 4.48 28.85 -10.32
N ASP A 7 3.82 28.09 -11.18
CA ASP A 7 2.38 27.97 -11.20
C ASP A 7 1.99 26.62 -11.83
N VAL A 8 1.76 25.64 -11.00
CA VAL A 8 1.42 24.27 -11.43
C VAL A 8 0.09 24.21 -12.15
N ILE A 9 -0.87 25.06 -11.79
CA ILE A 9 -2.21 25.06 -12.42
C ILE A 9 -2.10 25.61 -13.84
N ALA A 10 -1.48 26.78 -14.00
CA ALA A 10 -1.28 27.38 -15.32
C ALA A 10 -0.41 26.50 -16.23
N TRP A 11 0.64 25.87 -15.67
CA TRP A 11 1.46 24.92 -16.39
C TRP A 11 0.63 23.73 -16.89
N ALA A 12 -0.20 23.13 -16.01
CA ALA A 12 -1.02 21.96 -16.36
C ALA A 12 -2.05 22.29 -17.46
N ASP A 13 -2.70 23.44 -17.37
CA ASP A 13 -3.66 23.90 -18.38
C ASP A 13 -2.96 24.12 -19.74
N GLU A 14 -1.78 24.74 -19.75
CA GLU A 14 -0.96 24.94 -20.94
C GLU A 14 -0.56 23.60 -21.57
N GLN A 15 -0.01 22.67 -20.78
CA GLN A 15 0.38 21.35 -21.28
C GLN A 15 -0.83 20.55 -21.81
N ALA A 16 -1.94 20.59 -21.12
CA ALA A 16 -3.16 19.94 -21.59
C ALA A 16 -3.66 20.52 -22.92
N ALA A 17 -3.59 21.84 -23.10
CA ALA A 17 -3.95 22.48 -24.35
C ALA A 17 -3.02 22.07 -25.50
N LEU A 18 -1.70 22.01 -25.24
CA LEU A 18 -0.71 21.55 -26.22
C LEU A 18 -0.93 20.09 -26.63
N LEU A 19 -1.24 19.22 -25.67
CA LEU A 19 -1.57 17.82 -25.93
C LEU A 19 -2.81 17.69 -26.81
N ARG A 20 -3.88 18.42 -26.49
CA ARG A 20 -5.13 18.41 -27.30
C ARG A 20 -4.90 18.92 -28.72
N ALA A 21 -4.04 19.91 -28.87
CA ALA A 21 -3.70 20.49 -30.18
C ALA A 21 -2.70 19.63 -30.98
N GLY A 22 -2.12 18.59 -30.40
CA GLY A 22 -1.08 17.79 -31.05
C GLY A 22 0.25 18.50 -31.19
N SER A 23 0.47 19.58 -30.43
CA SER A 23 1.70 20.41 -30.48
C SER A 23 2.79 19.80 -29.60
N PHE A 24 3.18 18.57 -29.88
CA PHE A 24 4.06 17.76 -29.03
C PHE A 24 5.47 18.34 -28.87
N ALA A 25 5.97 19.07 -29.88
CA ALA A 25 7.29 19.69 -29.81
C ALA A 25 7.42 20.79 -28.75
N GLN A 26 6.30 21.33 -28.29
CA GLN A 26 6.25 22.41 -27.31
C GLN A 26 6.00 21.90 -25.87
N LEU A 27 5.80 20.58 -25.69
CA LEU A 27 5.53 19.99 -24.39
C LEU A 27 6.77 20.01 -23.48
N ASP A 28 6.51 20.18 -22.19
CA ASP A 28 7.49 19.94 -21.12
C ASP A 28 7.56 18.43 -20.84
N ILE A 29 8.15 17.71 -21.80
CA ILE A 29 8.16 16.23 -21.82
C ILE A 29 8.79 15.66 -20.55
N GLU A 30 9.91 16.21 -20.10
CA GLU A 30 10.61 15.70 -18.92
C GLU A 30 9.74 15.77 -17.66
N ARG A 31 9.05 16.89 -17.49
CA ARG A 31 8.14 17.05 -16.35
C ARG A 31 6.93 16.13 -16.45
N ILE A 32 6.37 15.99 -17.65
CA ILE A 32 5.24 15.07 -17.89
C ILE A 32 5.64 13.64 -17.58
N ILE A 33 6.83 13.19 -18.01
CA ILE A 33 7.35 11.85 -17.71
C ILE A 33 7.42 11.62 -16.20
N LEU A 34 7.99 12.56 -15.44
CA LEU A 34 8.08 12.46 -13.98
C LEU A 34 6.72 12.31 -13.33
N LEU A 35 5.72 13.06 -13.82
CA LEU A 35 4.36 12.97 -13.28
C LEU A 35 3.68 11.65 -13.64
N VAL A 36 3.89 11.14 -14.84
CA VAL A 36 3.37 9.82 -15.27
C VAL A 36 4.02 8.70 -14.45
N GLU A 37 5.33 8.75 -14.24
CA GLU A 37 6.04 7.77 -13.40
C GLU A 37 5.54 7.75 -11.96
N ARG A 38 5.04 8.87 -11.45
CA ARG A 38 4.46 8.97 -10.10
C ARG A 38 2.98 8.65 -10.04
N ALA A 39 2.33 8.43 -11.17
CA ALA A 39 0.88 8.28 -11.22
C ALA A 39 0.33 7.11 -10.40
N GLY A 40 1.07 6.05 -10.18
CA GLY A 40 0.64 4.91 -9.38
C GLY A 40 1.05 4.95 -7.91
N THR A 41 1.76 5.99 -7.48
CA THR A 41 2.37 6.04 -6.13
C THR A 41 1.32 6.01 -5.01
N ALA A 42 0.19 6.70 -5.19
CA ALA A 42 -0.89 6.73 -4.21
C ALA A 42 -1.52 5.34 -4.01
N GLU A 43 -1.77 4.62 -5.10
CA GLU A 43 -2.34 3.27 -5.08
C GLU A 43 -1.40 2.27 -4.42
N ILE A 44 -0.11 2.34 -4.74
CA ILE A 44 0.91 1.52 -4.09
C ILE A 44 0.95 1.79 -2.60
N GLY A 45 0.93 3.06 -2.18
CA GLY A 45 0.91 3.47 -0.78
C GLY A 45 -0.33 3.00 -0.04
N GLN A 46 -1.51 3.11 -0.65
CA GLN A 46 -2.76 2.59 -0.08
C GLN A 46 -2.71 1.07 0.11
N PHE A 47 -2.18 0.36 -0.85
CA PHE A 47 -2.05 -1.09 -0.77
C PHE A 47 -1.05 -1.52 0.29
N TYR A 48 0.10 -0.86 0.36
CA TYR A 48 1.08 -1.06 1.43
C TYR A 48 0.44 -0.89 2.80
N HIS A 49 -0.30 0.20 3.01
CA HIS A 49 -1.01 0.47 4.26
C HIS A 49 -2.05 -0.61 4.58
N ALA A 50 -2.85 -1.02 3.58
CA ALA A 50 -3.85 -2.08 3.76
C ALA A 50 -3.21 -3.40 4.17
N MET A 51 -2.11 -3.80 3.53
CA MET A 51 -1.39 -5.02 3.87
C MET A 51 -0.76 -4.94 5.26
N SER A 52 -0.18 -3.81 5.63
CA SER A 52 0.38 -3.58 6.97
C SER A 52 -0.68 -3.71 8.06
N LEU A 53 -1.89 -3.20 7.81
CA LEU A 53 -3.02 -3.33 8.75
C LEU A 53 -3.46 -4.79 8.93
N VAL A 54 -3.56 -5.55 7.84
CA VAL A 54 -3.89 -6.98 7.93
C VAL A 54 -2.85 -7.71 8.76
N LEU A 55 -1.57 -7.49 8.47
CA LEU A 55 -0.46 -8.11 9.21
C LEU A 55 -0.49 -7.73 10.69
N ARG A 56 -0.73 -6.47 11.01
CA ARG A 56 -0.82 -6.01 12.40
C ARG A 56 -1.93 -6.71 13.16
N HIS A 57 -3.11 -6.85 12.56
CA HIS A 57 -4.23 -7.53 13.19
C HIS A 57 -3.99 -9.03 13.32
N LEU A 58 -3.35 -9.67 12.35
CA LEU A 58 -2.96 -11.08 12.44
C LEU A 58 -1.92 -11.32 13.54
N LEU A 59 -0.97 -10.40 13.71
CA LEU A 59 -0.03 -10.44 14.83
C LEU A 59 -0.73 -10.34 16.18
N THR A 60 -1.70 -9.46 16.30
CA THR A 60 -2.52 -9.35 17.52
C THR A 60 -3.26 -10.65 17.79
N TRP A 61 -3.83 -11.26 16.76
CA TRP A 61 -4.54 -12.52 16.86
C TRP A 61 -3.64 -13.67 17.33
N GLU A 62 -2.44 -13.77 16.76
CA GLU A 62 -1.50 -14.84 17.07
C GLU A 62 -0.95 -14.74 18.51
N HIS A 63 -0.56 -13.52 18.90
CA HIS A 63 0.20 -13.32 20.15
C HIS A 63 -0.65 -13.02 21.38
N THR A 64 -1.98 -12.91 21.23
CA THR A 64 -2.85 -12.55 22.34
C THR A 64 -4.10 -13.43 22.32
N ALA A 65 -4.08 -14.55 23.05
CA ALA A 65 -5.27 -15.41 23.13
C ALA A 65 -6.50 -14.64 23.61
N GLU A 66 -6.33 -13.73 24.57
CA GLU A 66 -7.36 -12.83 25.08
C GLU A 66 -7.81 -11.78 24.07
N GLY A 67 -6.96 -11.45 23.10
CA GLY A 67 -7.25 -10.53 22.01
C GLY A 67 -8.07 -11.12 20.87
N ARG A 68 -8.31 -12.43 20.87
CA ARG A 68 -9.10 -13.15 19.84
C ARG A 68 -10.60 -12.92 20.00
N THR A 69 -10.99 -11.66 19.91
CA THR A 69 -12.37 -11.23 20.04
C THR A 69 -13.12 -11.31 18.71
N LYS A 70 -14.44 -11.31 18.77
CA LYS A 70 -15.28 -11.18 17.57
C LYS A 70 -14.98 -9.88 16.81
N LYS A 71 -14.69 -8.80 17.55
CA LYS A 71 -14.31 -7.50 16.97
C LYS A 71 -13.01 -7.60 16.16
N LEU A 72 -11.98 -8.23 16.71
CA LEU A 72 -10.70 -8.40 16.00
C LEU A 72 -10.88 -9.30 14.78
N ARG A 73 -11.64 -10.38 14.90
CA ARG A 73 -11.97 -11.26 13.78
C ARG A 73 -12.63 -10.48 12.63
N THR A 74 -13.62 -9.66 12.96
CA THR A 74 -14.30 -8.81 11.99
C THR A 74 -13.35 -7.82 11.34
N LEU A 75 -12.46 -7.18 12.10
CA LEU A 75 -11.45 -6.27 11.58
C LEU A 75 -10.52 -6.97 10.59
N ILE A 76 -10.05 -8.17 10.91
CA ILE A 76 -9.21 -8.95 10.00
C ILE A 76 -9.94 -9.23 8.69
N ILE A 77 -11.19 -9.67 8.77
CA ILE A 77 -12.00 -9.95 7.58
C ILE A 77 -12.18 -8.70 6.72
N VAL A 78 -12.55 -7.59 7.34
CA VAL A 78 -12.78 -6.31 6.63
C VAL A 78 -11.50 -5.79 5.99
N ARG A 79 -10.41 -5.75 6.74
CA ARG A 79 -9.12 -5.25 6.23
C ARG A 79 -8.56 -6.12 5.10
N ARG A 80 -8.70 -7.42 5.22
CA ARG A 80 -8.33 -8.35 4.15
C ARG A 80 -9.14 -8.11 2.87
N ARG A 81 -10.45 -7.93 3.00
CA ARG A 81 -11.32 -7.62 1.86
C ARG A 81 -10.99 -6.28 1.19
N GLU A 82 -10.62 -5.28 1.97
CA GLU A 82 -10.14 -4.00 1.44
C GLU A 82 -8.87 -4.18 0.59
N ALA A 83 -7.90 -4.95 1.07
CA ALA A 83 -6.69 -5.26 0.33
C ALA A 83 -6.99 -6.03 -0.96
N ILE A 84 -7.87 -7.02 -0.91
CA ILE A 84 -8.30 -7.79 -2.09
C ILE A 84 -9.01 -6.88 -3.10
N LYS A 85 -9.86 -5.97 -2.63
CA LYS A 85 -10.55 -5.01 -3.49
C LYS A 85 -9.57 -4.09 -4.22
N LEU A 86 -8.53 -3.63 -3.54
CA LEU A 86 -7.46 -2.83 -4.17
C LEU A 86 -6.74 -3.60 -5.26
N LEU A 87 -6.41 -4.88 -5.01
CA LEU A 87 -5.81 -5.77 -6.01
C LEU A 87 -6.70 -5.97 -7.23
N ARG A 88 -7.99 -6.15 -7.03
CA ARG A 88 -8.96 -6.32 -8.14
C ARG A 88 -9.08 -5.05 -8.98
N ARG A 89 -9.10 -3.89 -8.33
CA ARG A 89 -9.20 -2.59 -9.00
C ARG A 89 -7.92 -2.23 -9.75
N THR A 90 -6.76 -2.60 -9.19
CA THR A 90 -5.44 -2.30 -9.75
C THR A 90 -4.59 -3.57 -9.78
N PRO A 91 -4.78 -4.45 -10.79
CA PRO A 91 -4.13 -5.77 -10.83
C PRO A 91 -2.59 -5.71 -10.79
N SER A 92 -1.98 -4.63 -11.29
CA SER A 92 -0.53 -4.44 -11.26
C SER A 92 0.06 -4.39 -9.84
N LEU A 93 -0.76 -4.19 -8.81
CA LEU A 93 -0.33 -4.28 -7.42
C LEU A 93 0.18 -5.68 -7.07
N SER A 94 -0.22 -6.72 -7.79
CA SER A 94 0.31 -8.07 -7.63
C SER A 94 1.82 -8.15 -7.86
N ILE A 95 2.35 -7.32 -8.76
CA ILE A 95 3.79 -7.23 -9.04
C ILE A 95 4.53 -6.69 -7.79
N TRP A 96 3.96 -5.70 -7.14
CA TRP A 96 4.50 -5.14 -5.89
C TRP A 96 4.43 -6.14 -4.76
N LEU A 97 3.32 -6.83 -4.63
CA LEU A 97 3.13 -7.85 -3.59
C LEU A 97 4.15 -9.00 -3.72
N ALA A 98 4.56 -9.33 -4.94
CA ALA A 98 5.57 -10.35 -5.22
C ALA A 98 7.01 -9.88 -4.90
N LYS A 99 7.24 -8.58 -4.70
CA LYS A 99 8.57 -8.05 -4.34
C LYS A 99 8.85 -8.33 -2.86
N ALA A 100 9.96 -9.01 -2.60
CA ALA A 100 10.39 -9.34 -1.24
C ALA A 100 10.55 -8.08 -0.37
N THR A 101 11.07 -6.99 -0.93
CA THR A 101 11.24 -5.72 -0.23
C THR A 101 9.91 -5.10 0.20
N PHE A 102 8.90 -5.10 -0.65
CA PHE A 102 7.56 -4.61 -0.32
C PHE A 102 6.96 -5.38 0.85
N TRP A 103 7.02 -6.70 0.79
CA TRP A 103 6.47 -7.59 1.82
C TRP A 103 7.20 -7.44 3.15
N GLN A 104 8.53 -7.37 3.09
CA GLN A 104 9.36 -7.16 4.29
C GLN A 104 9.08 -5.81 4.93
N ASP A 105 8.97 -4.74 4.16
CA ASP A 105 8.65 -3.41 4.67
C ASP A 105 7.26 -3.37 5.33
N ALA A 106 6.28 -4.04 4.72
CA ALA A 106 4.93 -4.15 5.30
C ALA A 106 4.95 -4.90 6.63
N TRP A 107 5.73 -5.97 6.71
CA TRP A 107 5.93 -6.73 7.95
C TRP A 107 6.60 -5.89 9.03
N GLU A 108 7.70 -5.25 8.72
CA GLU A 108 8.43 -4.38 9.65
C GLU A 108 7.55 -3.23 10.17
N GLY A 109 6.75 -2.64 9.29
CA GLY A 109 5.78 -1.62 9.66
C GLY A 109 4.72 -2.13 10.64
N ALA A 110 4.19 -3.33 10.40
CA ALA A 110 3.21 -3.97 11.29
C ALA A 110 3.81 -4.28 12.66
N VAL A 111 5.03 -4.80 12.70
CA VAL A 111 5.77 -5.09 13.94
C VAL A 111 6.05 -3.81 14.72
N ALA A 112 6.51 -2.76 14.04
CA ALA A 112 6.81 -1.47 14.67
C ALA A 112 5.56 -0.86 15.33
N GLU A 113 4.41 -0.91 14.66
CA GLU A 113 3.15 -0.43 15.23
C GLU A 113 2.68 -1.26 16.43
N ARG A 114 2.88 -2.58 16.38
CA ARG A 114 2.56 -3.45 17.53
C ARG A 114 3.42 -3.11 18.74
N ARG A 115 4.71 -2.90 18.55
CA ARG A 115 5.63 -2.49 19.62
C ARG A 115 5.29 -1.11 20.18
N ALA A 116 4.91 -0.17 19.32
CA ALA A 116 4.51 1.18 19.74
C ALA A 116 3.25 1.18 20.61
N SER A 117 2.38 0.17 20.50
CA SER A 117 1.20 0.02 21.36
C SER A 117 1.54 -0.32 22.82
N GLY A 118 2.81 -0.62 23.13
CA GLY A 118 3.32 -0.89 24.48
C GLY A 118 2.85 -2.19 25.14
N LYS A 119 2.08 -3.01 24.42
CA LYS A 119 1.45 -4.21 24.99
C LYS A 119 2.24 -5.51 24.72
N VAL A 120 3.37 -5.42 24.05
CA VAL A 120 4.13 -6.62 23.64
C VAL A 120 5.60 -6.46 23.97
N THR A 121 6.11 -7.39 24.76
CA THR A 121 7.51 -7.50 25.14
C THR A 121 8.23 -8.64 24.41
N GLU A 122 7.50 -9.44 23.63
CA GLU A 122 8.06 -10.60 22.96
C GLU A 122 8.75 -10.24 21.64
N PRO A 123 9.85 -10.93 21.28
CA PRO A 123 10.49 -10.74 19.99
C PRO A 123 9.62 -11.32 18.87
N TYR A 124 9.42 -10.54 17.82
CA TYR A 124 8.79 -11.01 16.59
C TYR A 124 9.86 -11.55 15.63
N PRO A 125 9.49 -12.50 14.73
CA PRO A 125 10.40 -12.93 13.69
C PRO A 125 10.91 -11.75 12.86
N ALA A 126 12.17 -11.81 12.43
CA ALA A 126 12.74 -10.76 11.56
C ALA A 126 12.04 -10.67 10.21
N THR A 127 11.53 -11.81 9.71
CA THR A 127 10.80 -11.90 8.46
C THR A 127 9.39 -12.40 8.72
N CYS A 128 8.44 -11.99 7.87
CA CYS A 128 7.07 -12.46 7.97
C CYS A 128 6.99 -13.99 7.82
N PRO A 129 6.39 -14.72 8.80
CA PRO A 129 6.27 -16.17 8.73
C PRO A 129 5.21 -16.63 7.73
N TRP A 130 4.41 -15.72 7.19
CA TRP A 130 3.32 -16.02 6.26
C TRP A 130 3.62 -15.48 4.86
N THR A 131 3.20 -16.23 3.85
CA THR A 131 3.25 -15.74 2.47
C THR A 131 2.13 -14.73 2.20
N PRO A 132 2.29 -13.82 1.23
CA PRO A 132 1.21 -12.92 0.83
C PRO A 132 -0.09 -13.64 0.48
N SER A 133 0.01 -14.75 -0.24
CA SER A 133 -1.12 -15.60 -0.63
C SER A 133 -1.90 -16.13 0.57
N LYS A 134 -1.17 -16.56 1.60
CA LYS A 134 -1.74 -17.08 2.85
C LYS A 134 -2.43 -15.96 3.63
N VAL A 135 -1.81 -14.80 3.74
CA VAL A 135 -2.38 -13.64 4.43
C VAL A 135 -3.66 -13.17 3.77
N LEU A 136 -3.76 -13.24 2.45
CA LEU A 136 -4.96 -12.85 1.69
C LEU A 136 -6.03 -13.94 1.60
N ASP A 137 -5.74 -15.15 2.06
CA ASP A 137 -6.75 -16.22 2.16
C ASP A 137 -7.78 -15.85 3.25
N GLU A 138 -9.03 -15.78 2.85
CA GLU A 138 -10.14 -15.36 3.75
C GLU A 138 -10.32 -16.28 4.96
N GLY A 139 -9.93 -17.54 4.85
CA GLY A 139 -10.02 -18.52 5.95
C GLY A 139 -8.80 -18.55 6.87
N PHE A 140 -7.75 -17.78 6.56
CA PHE A 140 -6.51 -17.84 7.33
C PHE A 140 -6.58 -17.03 8.62
N PHE A 141 -6.35 -17.71 9.73
CA PHE A 141 -6.09 -17.13 11.05
C PHE A 141 -4.94 -17.90 11.69
N PRO A 142 -3.87 -17.24 12.16
CA PRO A 142 -2.76 -17.94 12.81
C PRO A 142 -3.23 -18.61 14.13
N GLU A 143 -2.63 -19.75 14.44
CA GLU A 143 -2.90 -20.51 15.69
C GLU A 143 -2.34 -19.83 16.94
#